data_cb3f7f2d19e774125dc8058a60f0aa93
#
_entry.id   cb3f7f2d19e774125dc8058a60f0aa93
#
_cell.length_a   1.000
_cell.length_b   1.000
_cell.length_c   1.000
_cell.angle_alpha   90.00
_cell.angle_beta   90.00
_cell.angle_gamma   90.00
#
_symmetry.space_group_name_H-M   'P 1'
#
loop_
_entity.id
_entity.type
_entity.pdbx_description
1 polymer ?
#
loop_
_entity_poly.entity_id
_entity_poly.type
_entity_poly.pdbx_seq_one_letter_code
_entity_poly.pdbx_strand_id
1 'polypeptide(L)'
;MKTFRICTFALVFLFSFACKEKTTSENAVTTSNHETSGNIKTEELKTEINGVTHRSFAAYNPDLKGVLPVVFVLPEWWGLNDYAKRRVKQLAELGYFAVGVDYYGDSKVVDNPEEANKLASHFYEVPIDARRMFDAAKHQVILSDKADYSKMAIIGYCFGGAQALNMGRISDDFRGVVSFHGNLETGIRAKNKKVQYLVLNGEADSFVPAKEIEAFKKEMDSAGIKYKFVNYPGALHSFTNPDATEMGKKFNLQIGYNKDADEKSWEEMKKFLAEIFK
;
A
#
# COMPACT_ATOMS: atom_id res chain seq x y z
N MET A 1 85.61 -2.78 -41.28
CA MET A 1 85.75 -3.34 -42.63
C MET A 1 84.68 -4.38 -42.91
N LYS A 2 83.87 -4.16 -43.97
CA LYS A 2 83.09 -5.12 -44.73
C LYS A 2 82.14 -6.07 -43.96
N THR A 3 80.85 -5.71 -43.85
CA THR A 3 79.69 -6.18 -44.66
C THR A 3 79.60 -7.72 -44.88
N PHE A 4 78.54 -8.35 -44.34
CA PHE A 4 77.78 -9.30 -45.23
C PHE A 4 76.32 -9.34 -44.74
N ARG A 5 75.38 -9.08 -45.64
CA ARG A 5 73.97 -9.25 -45.59
C ARG A 5 73.64 -10.70 -45.88
N ILE A 6 72.80 -11.33 -45.08
CA ILE A 6 72.02 -12.51 -45.51
C ILE A 6 70.55 -12.27 -45.17
N CYS A 7 69.74 -12.20 -46.24
CA CYS A 7 68.30 -12.27 -46.20
C CYS A 7 67.85 -13.69 -45.91
N THR A 8 67.02 -13.88 -44.95
CA THR A 8 66.29 -15.14 -44.78
C THR A 8 64.81 -14.83 -44.67
N PHE A 9 64.05 -15.31 -45.67
CA PHE A 9 62.61 -15.28 -45.73
C PHE A 9 62.07 -16.16 -44.60
N ALA A 10 61.22 -15.61 -43.70
CA ALA A 10 60.46 -16.39 -42.77
C ALA A 10 58.99 -16.25 -43.06
N LEU A 11 58.39 -17.35 -43.37
CA LEU A 11 57.01 -17.60 -43.69
C LEU A 11 56.14 -17.20 -42.48
N VAL A 12 55.22 -16.21 -42.66
CA VAL A 12 54.24 -15.85 -41.61
C VAL A 12 53.08 -16.79 -41.71
N PHE A 13 52.95 -17.69 -40.73
CA PHE A 13 51.74 -18.45 -40.48
C PHE A 13 50.78 -17.58 -39.68
N LEU A 14 49.69 -17.15 -40.34
CA LEU A 14 48.54 -16.52 -39.71
C LEU A 14 47.73 -17.59 -38.97
N PHE A 15 47.92 -17.70 -37.65
CA PHE A 15 46.97 -18.38 -36.77
C PHE A 15 45.85 -17.44 -36.43
N SER A 16 44.68 -17.68 -36.99
CA SER A 16 43.43 -17.05 -36.61
C SER A 16 43.00 -17.62 -35.25
N PHE A 17 43.27 -16.90 -34.14
CA PHE A 17 42.66 -17.19 -32.87
C PHE A 17 41.23 -16.60 -32.88
N ALA A 18 40.25 -17.46 -33.04
CA ALA A 18 38.85 -17.15 -32.74
C ALA A 18 38.69 -16.99 -31.24
N CYS A 19 38.68 -15.76 -30.73
CA CYS A 19 38.19 -15.44 -29.41
C CYS A 19 36.69 -15.72 -29.36
N LYS A 20 36.32 -16.79 -28.63
CA LYS A 20 34.97 -17.10 -28.24
C LYS A 20 34.61 -16.19 -27.07
N GLU A 21 33.92 -15.08 -27.33
CA GLU A 21 33.32 -14.25 -26.32
C GLU A 21 32.31 -15.10 -25.52
N LYS A 22 32.63 -15.29 -24.23
CA LYS A 22 31.66 -15.75 -23.26
C LYS A 22 30.70 -14.61 -22.97
N THR A 23 29.53 -14.64 -23.60
CA THR A 23 28.37 -13.86 -23.17
C THR A 23 27.98 -14.35 -21.79
N THR A 24 28.34 -13.60 -20.77
CA THR A 24 27.71 -13.68 -19.45
C THR A 24 26.28 -13.19 -19.62
N SER A 25 25.35 -14.15 -19.60
CA SER A 25 23.94 -13.85 -19.47
C SER A 25 23.71 -13.25 -18.09
N GLU A 26 23.62 -11.92 -18.04
CA GLU A 26 22.98 -11.25 -16.91
C GLU A 26 21.53 -11.72 -16.89
N ASN A 27 21.20 -12.53 -15.88
CA ASN A 27 19.83 -12.81 -15.53
C ASN A 27 19.17 -11.50 -15.07
N ALA A 28 18.62 -10.77 -16.05
CA ALA A 28 17.63 -9.77 -15.76
C ALA A 28 16.45 -10.48 -15.08
N VAL A 29 16.30 -10.26 -13.78
CA VAL A 29 15.09 -10.59 -13.05
C VAL A 29 14.00 -9.70 -13.62
N THR A 30 13.33 -10.20 -14.66
CA THR A 30 12.06 -9.65 -15.14
C THR A 30 11.05 -9.86 -14.02
N THR A 31 10.83 -8.83 -13.20
CA THR A 31 9.61 -8.69 -12.42
C THR A 31 8.48 -8.55 -13.43
N SER A 32 7.85 -9.67 -13.76
CA SER A 32 6.62 -9.66 -14.55
C SER A 32 5.54 -8.98 -13.69
N ASN A 33 5.26 -7.72 -14.00
CA ASN A 33 4.03 -7.06 -13.59
C ASN A 33 2.88 -7.80 -14.31
N HIS A 34 2.36 -8.86 -13.71
CA HIS A 34 1.12 -9.47 -14.11
C HIS A 34 -0.02 -8.56 -13.62
N GLU A 35 -0.38 -7.54 -14.40
CA GLU A 35 -1.73 -7.02 -14.40
C GLU A 35 -2.60 -8.12 -15.02
N THR A 36 -3.16 -8.96 -14.16
CA THR A 36 -4.14 -9.95 -14.62
C THR A 36 -5.46 -9.23 -14.78
N SER A 37 -5.80 -8.80 -16.01
CA SER A 37 -7.18 -8.44 -16.38
C SER A 37 -8.06 -9.69 -16.31
N GLY A 38 -8.10 -10.33 -15.15
CA GLY A 38 -8.81 -11.57 -14.87
C GLY A 38 -10.22 -11.32 -14.39
N ASN A 39 -11.00 -12.39 -14.35
CA ASN A 39 -12.33 -12.42 -13.77
C ASN A 39 -12.23 -12.10 -12.26
N ILE A 40 -12.54 -10.86 -11.84
CA ILE A 40 -12.52 -10.47 -10.42
C ILE A 40 -13.85 -10.84 -9.78
N LYS A 41 -13.82 -11.79 -8.86
CA LYS A 41 -14.95 -12.11 -7.99
C LYS A 41 -15.02 -11.09 -6.86
N THR A 42 -16.23 -10.63 -6.55
CA THR A 42 -16.50 -9.77 -5.40
C THR A 42 -17.51 -10.44 -4.48
N GLU A 43 -17.36 -10.24 -3.18
CA GLU A 43 -18.27 -10.76 -2.18
C GLU A 43 -18.39 -9.81 -0.98
N GLU A 44 -19.49 -9.93 -0.25
CA GLU A 44 -19.75 -9.16 0.95
C GLU A 44 -19.45 -10.04 2.17
N LEU A 45 -18.59 -9.57 3.05
CA LEU A 45 -18.25 -10.21 4.33
C LEU A 45 -19.05 -9.55 5.43
N LYS A 46 -20.02 -10.27 5.99
CA LYS A 46 -20.97 -9.75 7.01
C LYS A 46 -20.54 -10.13 8.40
N THR A 47 -20.60 -9.15 9.31
CA THR A 47 -20.39 -9.37 10.74
C THR A 47 -21.35 -8.51 11.54
N GLU A 48 -22.01 -9.09 12.53
CA GLU A 48 -22.86 -8.38 13.49
C GLU A 48 -22.03 -7.92 14.70
N ILE A 49 -22.07 -6.61 15.00
CA ILE A 49 -21.43 -6.03 16.18
C ILE A 49 -22.44 -5.12 16.87
N ASN A 50 -22.82 -5.46 18.08
CA ASN A 50 -23.78 -4.69 18.90
C ASN A 50 -25.10 -4.38 18.17
N GLY A 51 -25.59 -5.30 17.35
CA GLY A 51 -26.85 -5.15 16.61
C GLY A 51 -26.72 -4.32 15.31
N VAL A 52 -25.49 -3.97 14.89
CA VAL A 52 -25.19 -3.29 13.63
C VAL A 52 -24.49 -4.28 12.69
N THR A 53 -24.97 -4.38 11.44
CA THR A 53 -24.36 -5.24 10.43
C THR A 53 -23.23 -4.51 9.70
N HIS A 54 -21.98 -4.93 9.91
CA HIS A 54 -20.83 -4.47 9.13
C HIS A 54 -20.67 -5.30 7.86
N ARG A 55 -20.64 -4.64 6.71
CA ARG A 55 -20.59 -5.27 5.37
C ARG A 55 -19.28 -4.89 4.66
N SER A 56 -18.21 -5.57 5.02
CA SER A 56 -16.92 -5.40 4.34
C SER A 56 -16.98 -5.96 2.92
N PHE A 57 -16.25 -5.31 2.00
CA PHE A 57 -16.24 -5.66 0.58
C PHE A 57 -14.96 -6.40 0.23
N ALA A 58 -15.05 -7.67 -0.16
CA ALA A 58 -13.91 -8.45 -0.60
C ALA A 58 -13.87 -8.57 -2.14
N ALA A 59 -12.65 -8.63 -2.69
CA ALA A 59 -12.41 -8.91 -4.10
C ALA A 59 -11.13 -9.74 -4.26
N TYR A 60 -11.16 -10.69 -5.20
CA TYR A 60 -10.01 -11.53 -5.55
C TYR A 60 -10.18 -12.14 -6.95
N ASN A 61 -9.09 -12.61 -7.54
CA ASN A 61 -9.13 -13.38 -8.78
C ASN A 61 -9.28 -14.87 -8.46
N PRO A 62 -10.46 -15.50 -8.74
CA PRO A 62 -10.70 -16.91 -8.43
C PRO A 62 -9.88 -17.88 -9.29
N ASP A 63 -9.34 -17.42 -10.44
CA ASP A 63 -8.58 -18.24 -11.38
C ASP A 63 -7.13 -18.47 -10.91
N LEU A 64 -6.67 -17.67 -9.94
CA LEU A 64 -5.35 -17.87 -9.33
C LEU A 64 -5.34 -19.11 -8.44
N LYS A 65 -4.31 -19.93 -8.57
CA LYS A 65 -4.13 -21.15 -7.81
C LYS A 65 -3.63 -20.88 -6.38
N GLY A 66 -4.13 -21.67 -5.44
CA GLY A 66 -3.73 -21.60 -4.03
C GLY A 66 -4.39 -20.46 -3.26
N VAL A 67 -3.82 -20.14 -2.11
CA VAL A 67 -4.25 -19.04 -1.25
C VAL A 67 -3.51 -17.76 -1.61
N LEU A 68 -4.17 -16.62 -1.45
CA LEU A 68 -3.66 -15.30 -1.85
C LEU A 68 -3.29 -14.46 -0.63
N PRO A 69 -2.16 -13.72 -0.65
CA PRO A 69 -1.87 -12.77 0.40
C PRO A 69 -2.99 -11.77 0.59
N VAL A 70 -3.27 -11.39 1.83
CA VAL A 70 -4.41 -10.54 2.18
C VAL A 70 -3.98 -9.09 2.30
N VAL A 71 -4.74 -8.18 1.66
CA VAL A 71 -4.57 -6.74 1.82
C VAL A 71 -5.88 -6.12 2.27
N PHE A 72 -5.90 -5.61 3.50
CA PHE A 72 -7.02 -4.82 4.02
C PHE A 72 -6.92 -3.38 3.53
N VAL A 73 -8.05 -2.80 3.13
CA VAL A 73 -8.19 -1.41 2.69
C VAL A 73 -9.09 -0.67 3.67
N LEU A 74 -8.52 0.31 4.37
CA LEU A 74 -9.26 1.17 5.28
C LEU A 74 -9.64 2.46 4.54
N PRO A 75 -10.95 2.77 4.44
CA PRO A 75 -11.44 3.87 3.61
C PRO A 75 -11.14 5.24 4.21
N GLU A 76 -11.31 6.28 3.41
CA GLU A 76 -11.41 7.66 3.90
C GLU A 76 -12.60 7.82 4.86
N TRP A 77 -12.70 8.96 5.52
CA TRP A 77 -13.78 9.27 6.47
C TRP A 77 -15.21 9.28 5.87
N TRP A 78 -15.32 9.15 4.55
CA TRP A 78 -16.60 9.01 3.86
C TRP A 78 -17.26 7.63 4.00
N GLY A 79 -16.56 6.65 4.56
CA GLY A 79 -16.98 5.26 4.62
C GLY A 79 -16.55 4.45 3.39
N LEU A 80 -17.00 3.19 3.32
CA LEU A 80 -16.62 2.24 2.26
C LEU A 80 -17.36 2.53 0.94
N ASN A 81 -17.04 3.68 0.33
CA ASN A 81 -17.64 4.19 -0.91
C ASN A 81 -17.03 3.54 -2.17
N ASP A 82 -17.49 3.98 -3.35
CA ASP A 82 -17.04 3.43 -4.63
C ASP A 82 -15.55 3.68 -4.91
N TYR A 83 -14.98 4.78 -4.42
CA TYR A 83 -13.54 5.01 -4.51
C TYR A 83 -12.76 3.92 -3.76
N ALA A 84 -13.11 3.65 -2.51
CA ALA A 84 -12.46 2.61 -1.72
C ALA A 84 -12.65 1.22 -2.33
N LYS A 85 -13.86 0.89 -2.83
CA LYS A 85 -14.15 -0.36 -3.52
C LYS A 85 -13.36 -0.51 -4.82
N ARG A 86 -13.11 0.57 -5.57
CA ARG A 86 -12.21 0.53 -6.75
C ARG A 86 -10.77 0.14 -6.33
N ARG A 87 -10.23 0.73 -5.26
CA ARG A 87 -8.89 0.37 -4.75
C ARG A 87 -8.81 -1.10 -4.34
N VAL A 88 -9.87 -1.64 -3.73
CA VAL A 88 -9.97 -3.08 -3.42
C VAL A 88 -9.89 -3.92 -4.70
N LYS A 89 -10.66 -3.58 -5.74
CA LYS A 89 -10.63 -4.31 -7.01
C LYS A 89 -9.26 -4.24 -7.69
N GLN A 90 -8.62 -3.07 -7.72
CA GLN A 90 -7.27 -2.88 -8.26
C GLN A 90 -6.24 -3.79 -7.54
N LEU A 91 -6.34 -3.97 -6.23
CA LEU A 91 -5.49 -4.90 -5.49
C LEU A 91 -5.78 -6.36 -5.85
N ALA A 92 -7.05 -6.71 -6.07
CA ALA A 92 -7.43 -8.04 -6.53
C ALA A 92 -6.86 -8.36 -7.94
N GLU A 93 -6.82 -7.36 -8.83
CA GLU A 93 -6.16 -7.45 -10.15
C GLU A 93 -4.65 -7.69 -10.04
N LEU A 94 -4.02 -7.20 -8.95
CA LEU A 94 -2.61 -7.48 -8.63
C LEU A 94 -2.38 -8.87 -8.00
N GLY A 95 -3.44 -9.67 -7.79
CA GLY A 95 -3.35 -11.04 -7.27
C GLY A 95 -3.49 -11.16 -5.76
N TYR A 96 -3.98 -10.14 -5.06
CA TYR A 96 -4.27 -10.19 -3.63
C TYR A 96 -5.72 -10.59 -3.34
N PHE A 97 -5.95 -11.16 -2.15
CA PHE A 97 -7.27 -11.20 -1.55
C PHE A 97 -7.48 -9.86 -0.83
N ALA A 98 -8.19 -8.93 -1.48
CA ALA A 98 -8.33 -7.57 -1.00
C ALA A 98 -9.67 -7.35 -0.29
N VAL A 99 -9.66 -6.63 0.85
CA VAL A 99 -10.86 -6.43 1.69
C VAL A 99 -10.99 -4.98 2.13
N GLY A 100 -12.01 -4.29 1.65
CA GLY A 100 -12.41 -2.97 2.16
C GLY A 100 -13.23 -3.13 3.44
N VAL A 101 -12.80 -2.48 4.51
CA VAL A 101 -13.43 -2.60 5.83
C VAL A 101 -14.56 -1.59 6.00
N ASP A 102 -15.74 -2.09 6.36
CA ASP A 102 -16.87 -1.25 6.75
C ASP A 102 -16.77 -0.84 8.23
N TYR A 103 -16.21 0.35 8.47
CA TYR A 103 -16.05 0.88 9.84
C TYR A 103 -17.35 1.34 10.47
N TYR A 104 -18.27 1.88 9.65
CA TYR A 104 -19.47 2.57 10.18
C TYR A 104 -20.66 1.65 10.37
N GLY A 105 -20.64 0.49 9.71
CA GLY A 105 -21.76 -0.45 9.68
C GLY A 105 -22.88 -0.04 8.72
N ASP A 106 -23.78 -0.99 8.44
CA ASP A 106 -24.90 -0.86 7.54
C ASP A 106 -24.55 -0.31 6.15
N SER A 107 -23.29 -0.52 5.70
CA SER A 107 -22.72 0.03 4.48
C SER A 107 -22.80 1.57 4.42
N LYS A 108 -22.74 2.23 5.57
CA LYS A 108 -22.93 3.67 5.67
C LYS A 108 -21.83 4.42 4.92
N VAL A 109 -22.25 5.24 3.98
CA VAL A 109 -21.45 6.23 3.26
C VAL A 109 -22.04 7.60 3.50
N VAL A 110 -21.22 8.59 3.78
CA VAL A 110 -21.64 9.97 4.04
C VAL A 110 -21.09 10.89 2.96
N ASP A 111 -21.80 11.99 2.70
CA ASP A 111 -21.51 12.94 1.62
C ASP A 111 -21.31 14.38 2.10
N ASN A 112 -21.21 14.59 3.42
CA ASN A 112 -20.92 15.88 4.02
C ASN A 112 -19.87 15.76 5.13
N PRO A 113 -19.00 16.81 5.30
CA PRO A 113 -17.88 16.77 6.25
C PRO A 113 -18.31 16.73 7.72
N GLU A 114 -19.47 17.29 8.08
CA GLU A 114 -19.92 17.32 9.47
C GLU A 114 -20.23 15.91 9.98
N GLU A 115 -21.00 15.14 9.20
CA GLU A 115 -21.32 13.77 9.54
C GLU A 115 -20.07 12.88 9.45
N ALA A 116 -19.23 13.06 8.42
CA ALA A 116 -17.98 12.33 8.27
C ALA A 116 -17.06 12.55 9.47
N ASN A 117 -16.90 13.81 9.92
CA ASN A 117 -16.09 14.14 11.09
C ASN A 117 -16.67 13.51 12.36
N LYS A 118 -17.99 13.58 12.56
CA LYS A 118 -18.65 12.98 13.72
C LYS A 118 -18.38 11.46 13.82
N LEU A 119 -18.47 10.75 12.68
CA LEU A 119 -18.25 9.29 12.66
C LEU A 119 -16.76 8.96 12.83
N ALA A 120 -15.86 9.64 12.14
CA ALA A 120 -14.44 9.38 12.22
C ALA A 120 -13.85 9.74 13.58
N SER A 121 -14.28 10.85 14.21
CA SER A 121 -13.82 11.29 15.53
C SER A 121 -14.03 10.23 16.59
N HIS A 122 -15.14 9.48 16.56
CA HIS A 122 -15.37 8.38 17.48
C HIS A 122 -14.21 7.39 17.51
N PHE A 123 -13.67 7.00 16.35
CA PHE A 123 -12.59 6.03 16.27
C PHE A 123 -11.21 6.59 16.62
N TYR A 124 -11.03 7.90 16.58
CA TYR A 124 -9.84 8.54 17.16
C TYR A 124 -9.93 8.61 18.70
N GLU A 125 -11.11 8.90 19.23
CA GLU A 125 -11.37 9.00 20.68
C GLU A 125 -11.43 7.62 21.36
N VAL A 126 -11.95 6.61 20.65
CA VAL A 126 -12.14 5.24 21.15
C VAL A 126 -11.42 4.22 20.24
N PRO A 127 -10.08 4.17 20.23
CA PRO A 127 -9.31 3.30 19.32
C PRO A 127 -9.63 1.80 19.46
N ILE A 128 -10.15 1.37 20.60
CA ILE A 128 -10.57 -0.02 20.78
C ILE A 128 -11.76 -0.39 19.89
N ASP A 129 -12.63 0.55 19.56
CA ASP A 129 -13.73 0.30 18.65
C ASP A 129 -13.23 0.20 17.20
N ALA A 130 -12.27 1.07 16.78
CA ALA A 130 -11.61 0.90 15.50
C ALA A 130 -10.96 -0.48 15.35
N ARG A 131 -10.29 -0.96 16.41
CA ARG A 131 -9.71 -2.30 16.45
C ARG A 131 -10.79 -3.39 16.34
N ARG A 132 -11.90 -3.26 17.07
CA ARG A 132 -13.00 -4.22 17.04
C ARG A 132 -13.61 -4.35 15.63
N MET A 133 -13.87 -3.22 14.94
CA MET A 133 -14.39 -3.23 13.56
C MET A 133 -13.42 -3.94 12.61
N PHE A 134 -12.13 -3.63 12.75
CA PHE A 134 -11.09 -4.27 11.95
C PHE A 134 -10.98 -5.77 12.23
N ASP A 135 -10.92 -6.19 13.50
CA ASP A 135 -10.81 -7.61 13.90
C ASP A 135 -12.01 -8.42 13.43
N ALA A 136 -13.19 -7.83 13.40
CA ALA A 136 -14.39 -8.47 12.87
C ALA A 136 -14.27 -8.77 11.37
N ALA A 137 -13.81 -7.82 10.57
CA ALA A 137 -13.54 -8.04 9.15
C ALA A 137 -12.42 -9.08 8.95
N LYS A 138 -11.34 -9.00 9.72
CA LYS A 138 -10.23 -9.96 9.71
C LYS A 138 -10.70 -11.38 10.01
N HIS A 139 -11.60 -11.54 10.97
CA HIS A 139 -12.15 -12.86 11.34
C HIS A 139 -12.88 -13.51 10.16
N GLN A 140 -13.65 -12.75 9.38
CA GLN A 140 -14.32 -13.28 8.18
C GLN A 140 -13.31 -13.73 7.10
N VAL A 141 -12.19 -13.02 6.98
CA VAL A 141 -11.12 -13.39 6.03
C VAL A 141 -10.44 -14.70 6.42
N ILE A 142 -10.21 -14.94 7.71
CA ILE A 142 -9.62 -16.19 8.23
C ILE A 142 -10.48 -17.41 7.89
N LEU A 143 -11.79 -17.23 7.74
CA LEU A 143 -12.71 -18.30 7.37
C LEU A 143 -12.71 -18.61 5.84
N SER A 144 -12.06 -17.77 5.03
CA SER A 144 -11.98 -17.97 3.58
C SER A 144 -10.90 -19.00 3.21
N ASP A 145 -11.24 -19.94 2.33
CA ASP A 145 -10.30 -20.93 1.77
C ASP A 145 -9.34 -20.33 0.71
N LYS A 146 -9.54 -19.06 0.32
CA LYS A 146 -8.72 -18.33 -0.66
C LYS A 146 -7.70 -17.40 -0.02
N ALA A 147 -7.79 -17.09 1.26
CA ALA A 147 -6.97 -16.12 1.94
C ALA A 147 -5.76 -16.76 2.65
N ASP A 148 -4.55 -16.28 2.35
CA ASP A 148 -3.35 -16.58 3.14
C ASP A 148 -3.24 -15.61 4.32
N TYR A 149 -3.88 -15.96 5.43
CA TYR A 149 -3.84 -15.14 6.65
C TYR A 149 -2.47 -15.12 7.37
N SER A 150 -1.49 -15.90 6.89
CA SER A 150 -0.09 -15.78 7.34
C SER A 150 0.67 -14.63 6.65
N LYS A 151 0.07 -14.09 5.58
CA LYS A 151 0.60 -12.99 4.77
C LYS A 151 -0.42 -11.87 4.67
N MET A 152 -0.49 -11.02 5.70
CA MET A 152 -1.43 -9.89 5.76
C MET A 152 -0.70 -8.55 5.73
N ALA A 153 -1.31 -7.58 5.04
CA ALA A 153 -0.94 -6.16 5.07
C ALA A 153 -2.20 -5.29 5.21
N ILE A 154 -1.99 -4.06 5.67
CA ILE A 154 -3.05 -3.05 5.73
C ILE A 154 -2.61 -1.85 4.90
N ILE A 155 -3.52 -1.31 4.11
CA ILE A 155 -3.39 0.01 3.49
C ILE A 155 -4.58 0.86 3.89
N GLY A 156 -4.38 2.16 4.02
CA GLY A 156 -5.47 3.06 4.36
C GLY A 156 -5.29 4.44 3.74
N TYR A 157 -6.40 5.12 3.55
CA TYR A 157 -6.51 6.44 2.92
C TYR A 157 -7.08 7.44 3.90
N CYS A 158 -6.45 8.63 4.09
CA CYS A 158 -6.91 9.68 5.01
C CYS A 158 -7.13 9.13 6.42
N PHE A 159 -8.35 9.19 6.96
CA PHE A 159 -8.77 8.54 8.21
C PHE A 159 -8.32 7.08 8.27
N GLY A 160 -8.57 6.30 7.21
CA GLY A 160 -8.12 4.92 7.11
C GLY A 160 -6.60 4.77 7.16
N GLY A 161 -5.84 5.75 6.65
CA GLY A 161 -4.38 5.79 6.74
C GLY A 161 -3.89 5.88 8.18
N ALA A 162 -4.50 6.76 8.98
CA ALA A 162 -4.24 6.89 10.41
C ALA A 162 -4.61 5.59 11.16
N GLN A 163 -5.77 5.00 10.85
CA GLN A 163 -6.19 3.73 11.47
C GLN A 163 -5.28 2.56 11.07
N ALA A 164 -4.79 2.53 9.83
CA ALA A 164 -3.80 1.53 9.39
C ALA A 164 -2.51 1.60 10.22
N LEU A 165 -1.98 2.82 10.43
CA LEU A 165 -0.82 3.03 11.31
C LEU A 165 -1.09 2.55 12.73
N ASN A 166 -2.29 2.82 13.27
CA ASN A 166 -2.68 2.34 14.59
C ASN A 166 -2.70 0.82 14.68
N MET A 167 -3.30 0.14 13.69
CA MET A 167 -3.32 -1.33 13.66
C MET A 167 -1.90 -1.90 13.64
N GLY A 168 -1.00 -1.33 12.85
CA GLY A 168 0.40 -1.76 12.84
C GLY A 168 1.15 -1.51 14.15
N ARG A 169 0.80 -0.43 14.88
CA ARG A 169 1.40 -0.10 16.20
C ARG A 169 1.01 -1.06 17.30
N ILE A 170 -0.20 -1.61 17.25
CA ILE A 170 -0.80 -2.44 18.32
C ILE A 170 -0.81 -3.94 18.01
N SER A 171 -0.56 -4.36 16.78
CA SER A 171 -0.61 -5.77 16.36
C SER A 171 0.63 -6.17 15.56
N ASP A 172 1.03 -7.42 15.69
CA ASP A 172 2.10 -8.05 14.90
C ASP A 172 1.61 -9.06 13.84
N ASP A 173 0.33 -9.04 13.58
CA ASP A 173 -0.30 -9.90 12.57
C ASP A 173 0.06 -9.51 11.14
N PHE A 174 0.59 -8.29 10.94
CA PHE A 174 0.84 -7.73 9.63
C PHE A 174 2.32 -7.75 9.26
N ARG A 175 2.63 -8.03 8.00
CA ARG A 175 3.97 -7.85 7.45
C ARG A 175 4.28 -6.39 7.16
N GLY A 176 3.26 -5.62 6.79
CA GLY A 176 3.43 -4.20 6.54
C GLY A 176 2.14 -3.39 6.58
N VAL A 177 2.33 -2.08 6.70
CA VAL A 177 1.29 -1.06 6.73
C VAL A 177 1.62 0.04 5.74
N VAL A 178 0.62 0.48 4.96
CA VAL A 178 0.74 1.62 4.05
C VAL A 178 -0.28 2.68 4.44
N SER A 179 0.17 3.91 4.66
CA SER A 179 -0.68 5.07 4.89
C SER A 179 -0.58 6.03 3.72
N PHE A 180 -1.69 6.29 3.04
CA PHE A 180 -1.84 7.33 2.05
C PHE A 180 -2.49 8.55 2.71
N HIS A 181 -1.78 9.67 2.72
CA HIS A 181 -2.24 10.97 3.26
C HIS A 181 -3.02 10.86 4.60
N GLY A 182 -2.60 9.95 5.48
CA GLY A 182 -3.20 9.78 6.80
C GLY A 182 -2.46 10.58 7.88
N ASN A 183 -3.18 11.02 8.93
CA ASN A 183 -2.53 11.60 10.11
C ASN A 183 -1.57 10.60 10.75
N LEU A 184 -0.43 11.08 11.21
CA LEU A 184 0.66 10.25 11.70
C LEU A 184 0.68 10.17 13.22
N GLU A 185 0.22 11.23 13.91
CA GLU A 185 0.14 11.30 15.35
C GLU A 185 -1.27 10.91 15.83
N THR A 186 -1.39 9.75 16.47
CA THR A 186 -2.67 9.15 16.84
C THR A 186 -2.76 8.82 18.33
N GLY A 187 -1.77 9.25 19.14
CA GLY A 187 -1.70 8.94 20.57
C GLY A 187 -1.23 7.52 20.91
N ILE A 188 -1.17 6.62 19.92
CA ILE A 188 -0.66 5.25 20.05
C ILE A 188 0.80 5.20 19.64
N ARG A 189 1.65 4.53 20.43
CA ARG A 189 3.08 4.37 20.13
C ARG A 189 3.39 2.97 19.63
N ALA A 190 4.24 2.91 18.60
CA ALA A 190 4.69 1.66 18.03
C ALA A 190 5.61 0.89 18.98
N LYS A 191 5.32 -0.40 19.16
CA LYS A 191 6.13 -1.31 19.99
C LYS A 191 6.71 -2.48 19.19
N ASN A 192 6.12 -2.77 18.04
CA ASN A 192 6.45 -3.96 17.26
C ASN A 192 7.40 -3.66 16.12
N LYS A 193 8.56 -4.35 16.11
CA LYS A 193 9.61 -4.21 15.09
C LYS A 193 9.41 -5.11 13.87
N LYS A 194 8.45 -6.03 13.88
CA LYS A 194 8.20 -6.96 12.78
C LYS A 194 7.43 -6.31 11.63
N VAL A 195 6.57 -5.33 11.95
CA VAL A 195 5.78 -4.62 10.96
C VAL A 195 6.62 -3.55 10.27
N GLN A 196 6.60 -3.52 8.96
CA GLN A 196 7.23 -2.48 8.15
C GLN A 196 6.20 -1.42 7.75
N TYR A 197 6.64 -0.16 7.64
CA TYR A 197 5.72 0.94 7.35
C TYR A 197 6.11 1.67 6.06
N LEU A 198 5.11 2.01 5.25
CA LEU A 198 5.23 2.91 4.10
C LEU A 198 4.26 4.06 4.30
N VAL A 199 4.78 5.28 4.36
CA VAL A 199 3.97 6.50 4.46
C VAL A 199 4.11 7.30 3.17
N LEU A 200 2.99 7.60 2.53
CA LEU A 200 2.87 8.27 1.26
C LEU A 200 2.09 9.57 1.50
N ASN A 201 2.82 10.68 1.61
CA ASN A 201 2.31 11.96 2.08
C ASN A 201 2.32 13.02 0.98
N GLY A 202 1.35 13.91 0.99
CA GLY A 202 1.38 15.12 0.15
C GLY A 202 2.25 16.19 0.82
N GLU A 203 3.20 16.79 0.09
CA GLU A 203 4.06 17.83 0.66
C GLU A 203 3.28 19.08 1.05
N ALA A 204 2.21 19.40 0.33
CA ALA A 204 1.32 20.54 0.60
C ALA A 204 0.09 20.15 1.46
N ASP A 205 0.12 18.98 2.11
CA ASP A 205 -0.97 18.53 2.97
C ASP A 205 -0.97 19.27 4.31
N SER A 206 -1.92 20.21 4.47
CA SER A 206 -2.08 21.00 5.68
C SER A 206 -2.62 20.22 6.89
N PHE A 207 -3.19 19.03 6.66
CA PHE A 207 -3.68 18.14 7.73
C PHE A 207 -2.55 17.30 8.36
N VAL A 208 -1.36 17.25 7.70
CA VAL A 208 -0.18 16.56 8.21
C VAL A 208 0.99 17.55 8.31
N PRO A 209 1.03 18.40 9.35
CA PRO A 209 2.06 19.42 9.50
C PRO A 209 3.45 18.82 9.73
N ALA A 210 4.50 19.58 9.39
CA ALA A 210 5.90 19.14 9.50
C ALA A 210 6.26 18.58 10.89
N LYS A 211 5.72 19.18 11.97
CA LYS A 211 5.92 18.70 13.34
C LYS A 211 5.43 17.26 13.54
N GLU A 212 4.32 16.89 12.93
CA GLU A 212 3.76 15.53 13.01
C GLU A 212 4.64 14.55 12.23
N ILE A 213 5.17 14.96 11.08
CA ILE A 213 6.12 14.16 10.29
C ILE A 213 7.40 13.90 11.07
N GLU A 214 7.95 14.92 11.72
CA GLU A 214 9.15 14.81 12.57
C GLU A 214 8.90 13.88 13.76
N ALA A 215 7.74 14.02 14.42
CA ALA A 215 7.36 13.18 15.55
C ALA A 215 7.22 11.69 15.15
N PHE A 216 6.60 11.42 14.00
CA PHE A 216 6.51 10.07 13.45
C PHE A 216 7.88 9.46 13.16
N LYS A 217 8.75 10.18 12.45
CA LYS A 217 10.10 9.70 12.12
C LYS A 217 10.89 9.40 13.40
N LYS A 218 10.86 10.32 14.38
CA LYS A 218 11.51 10.14 15.68
C LYS A 218 10.95 8.92 16.44
N GLU A 219 9.64 8.68 16.39
CA GLU A 219 9.01 7.49 16.96
C GLU A 219 9.58 6.21 16.35
N MET A 220 9.57 6.11 15.02
CA MET A 220 10.03 4.92 14.30
C MET A 220 11.52 4.66 14.50
N ASP A 221 12.35 5.72 14.39
CA ASP A 221 13.80 5.64 14.59
C ASP A 221 14.15 5.21 16.02
N SER A 222 13.52 5.83 17.02
CA SER A 222 13.75 5.49 18.44
C SER A 222 13.33 4.06 18.78
N ALA A 223 12.29 3.54 18.14
CA ALA A 223 11.83 2.18 18.30
C ALA A 223 12.62 1.16 17.45
N GLY A 224 13.49 1.62 16.52
CA GLY A 224 14.21 0.77 15.57
C GLY A 224 13.28 0.03 14.61
N ILE A 225 12.21 0.69 14.18
CA ILE A 225 11.19 0.15 13.28
C ILE A 225 11.52 0.53 11.84
N LYS A 226 11.44 -0.43 10.92
CA LYS A 226 11.69 -0.19 9.49
C LYS A 226 10.52 0.57 8.88
N TYR A 227 10.80 1.73 8.29
CA TYR A 227 9.82 2.53 7.56
C TYR A 227 10.42 3.21 6.32
N LYS A 228 9.56 3.57 5.38
CA LYS A 228 9.84 4.47 4.28
C LYS A 228 8.81 5.59 4.29
N PHE A 229 9.28 6.83 4.20
CA PHE A 229 8.44 8.03 4.12
C PHE A 229 8.68 8.73 2.79
N VAL A 230 7.62 8.99 2.01
CA VAL A 230 7.69 9.67 0.71
C VAL A 230 6.78 10.88 0.74
N ASN A 231 7.35 12.06 0.44
CA ASN A 231 6.60 13.29 0.20
C ASN A 231 6.44 13.51 -1.30
N TYR A 232 5.22 13.81 -1.74
CA TYR A 232 4.92 14.13 -3.13
C TYR A 232 4.78 15.64 -3.30
N PRO A 233 5.67 16.29 -4.08
CA PRO A 233 5.69 17.73 -4.25
C PRO A 233 4.36 18.29 -4.72
N GLY A 234 3.86 19.34 -4.03
CA GLY A 234 2.62 20.02 -4.37
C GLY A 234 1.32 19.23 -4.20
N ALA A 235 1.39 17.97 -3.77
CA ALA A 235 0.20 17.16 -3.50
C ALA A 235 -0.47 17.61 -2.18
N LEU A 236 -1.78 17.81 -2.24
CA LEU A 236 -2.64 18.12 -1.09
C LEU A 236 -3.09 16.84 -0.38
N HIS A 237 -3.86 16.97 0.68
CA HIS A 237 -4.57 15.84 1.30
C HIS A 237 -5.54 15.19 0.29
N SER A 238 -5.81 13.89 0.43
CA SER A 238 -6.65 13.10 -0.48
C SER A 238 -6.16 13.09 -1.95
N PHE A 239 -4.85 13.26 -2.19
CA PHE A 239 -4.29 13.35 -3.54
C PHE A 239 -4.52 12.09 -4.41
N THR A 240 -4.90 10.98 -3.82
CA THR A 240 -5.20 9.72 -4.52
C THR A 240 -6.64 9.59 -4.97
N ASN A 241 -7.55 10.47 -4.52
CA ASN A 241 -8.97 10.40 -4.83
C ASN A 241 -9.33 11.35 -5.97
N PRO A 242 -9.75 10.85 -7.16
CA PRO A 242 -10.12 11.69 -8.30
C PRO A 242 -11.20 12.73 -7.99
N ASP A 243 -12.10 12.46 -7.04
CA ASP A 243 -13.19 13.34 -6.69
C ASP A 243 -12.77 14.43 -5.67
N ALA A 244 -11.56 14.35 -5.10
CA ALA A 244 -11.11 15.22 -4.01
C ALA A 244 -11.10 16.70 -4.40
N THR A 245 -10.75 17.04 -5.64
CA THR A 245 -10.71 18.46 -6.08
C THR A 245 -12.10 19.11 -6.06
N GLU A 246 -13.11 18.41 -6.56
CA GLU A 246 -14.48 18.92 -6.56
C GLU A 246 -15.08 18.94 -5.14
N MET A 247 -14.76 17.94 -4.32
CA MET A 247 -15.16 17.92 -2.91
C MET A 247 -14.49 19.07 -2.13
N GLY A 248 -13.21 19.35 -2.39
CA GLY A 248 -12.50 20.47 -1.80
C GLY A 248 -13.16 21.81 -2.10
N LYS A 249 -13.54 22.04 -3.36
CA LYS A 249 -14.27 23.25 -3.78
C LYS A 249 -15.66 23.33 -3.11
N LYS A 250 -16.41 22.24 -3.16
CA LYS A 250 -17.78 22.15 -2.61
C LYS A 250 -17.85 22.49 -1.13
N PHE A 251 -16.88 21.99 -0.36
CA PHE A 251 -16.88 22.06 1.11
C PHE A 251 -15.83 23.01 1.70
N ASN A 252 -15.11 23.75 0.84
CA ASN A 252 -14.00 24.61 1.25
C ASN A 252 -12.93 23.87 2.08
N LEU A 253 -12.55 22.68 1.65
CA LEU A 253 -11.52 21.84 2.26
C LEU A 253 -10.21 21.92 1.47
N GLN A 254 -9.08 21.91 2.16
CA GLN A 254 -7.73 21.90 1.56
C GLN A 254 -7.36 20.47 1.10
N ILE A 255 -8.16 19.91 0.20
CA ILE A 255 -7.98 18.59 -0.40
C ILE A 255 -7.99 18.70 -1.93
N GLY A 256 -7.31 17.78 -2.62
CA GLY A 256 -7.29 17.81 -4.09
C GLY A 256 -6.56 16.61 -4.70
N TYR A 257 -7.09 16.14 -5.82
CA TYR A 257 -6.48 15.08 -6.61
C TYR A 257 -5.18 15.55 -7.28
N ASN A 258 -4.17 14.71 -7.24
CA ASN A 258 -2.92 14.91 -7.97
C ASN A 258 -2.56 13.61 -8.68
N LYS A 259 -2.76 13.57 -10.00
CA LYS A 259 -2.58 12.37 -10.82
C LYS A 259 -1.16 11.78 -10.71
N ASP A 260 -0.14 12.63 -10.79
CA ASP A 260 1.26 12.19 -10.73
C ASP A 260 1.60 11.58 -9.36
N ALA A 261 1.14 12.20 -8.28
CA ALA A 261 1.31 11.68 -6.93
C ALA A 261 0.51 10.38 -6.71
N ASP A 262 -0.72 10.28 -7.22
CA ASP A 262 -1.54 9.06 -7.15
C ASP A 262 -0.82 7.89 -7.85
N GLU A 263 -0.42 8.06 -9.12
CA GLU A 263 0.25 7.03 -9.90
C GLU A 263 1.57 6.59 -9.26
N LYS A 264 2.42 7.53 -8.85
CA LYS A 264 3.71 7.23 -8.20
C LYS A 264 3.55 6.55 -6.85
N SER A 265 2.58 7.00 -6.04
CA SER A 265 2.32 6.39 -4.73
C SER A 265 1.77 4.97 -4.86
N TRP A 266 0.94 4.71 -5.86
CA TRP A 266 0.46 3.38 -6.18
C TRP A 266 1.61 2.43 -6.58
N GLU A 267 2.54 2.89 -7.42
CA GLU A 267 3.73 2.11 -7.77
C GLU A 267 4.65 1.83 -6.56
N GLU A 268 4.82 2.80 -5.65
CA GLU A 268 5.57 2.59 -4.41
C GLU A 268 4.89 1.55 -3.50
N MET A 269 3.58 1.60 -3.38
CA MET A 269 2.81 0.60 -2.62
C MET A 269 2.95 -0.79 -3.25
N LYS A 270 2.85 -0.93 -4.57
CA LYS A 270 3.04 -2.23 -5.26
C LYS A 270 4.42 -2.84 -4.97
N LYS A 271 5.48 -2.04 -5.07
CA LYS A 271 6.85 -2.47 -4.75
C LYS A 271 6.98 -2.92 -3.28
N PHE A 272 6.40 -2.14 -2.37
CA PHE A 272 6.41 -2.46 -0.95
C PHE A 272 5.68 -3.77 -0.65
N LEU A 273 4.46 -3.96 -1.17
CA LEU A 273 3.71 -5.21 -0.99
C LEU A 273 4.46 -6.41 -1.57
N ALA A 274 5.05 -6.27 -2.76
CA ALA A 274 5.86 -7.34 -3.37
C ALA A 274 7.11 -7.68 -2.53
N GLU A 275 7.69 -6.73 -1.82
CA GLU A 275 8.83 -6.96 -0.92
C GLU A 275 8.42 -7.71 0.35
N ILE A 276 7.36 -7.26 1.02
CA ILE A 276 6.96 -7.83 2.32
C ILE A 276 6.29 -9.20 2.23
N PHE A 277 5.79 -9.58 1.06
CA PHE A 277 5.14 -10.88 0.83
C PHE A 277 6.05 -11.96 0.23
N LYS A 278 7.31 -11.64 -0.01
CA LYS A 278 8.35 -12.64 -0.33
C LYS A 278 8.58 -13.57 0.86
#